data_0f281727705ba34eb1a4d46679e4f172
#
_entry.id   0f281727705ba34eb1a4d46679e4f172
#
_cell.length_a   1.000
_cell.length_b   1.000
_cell.length_c   1.000
_cell.angle_alpha   90.00
_cell.angle_beta   90.00
_cell.angle_gamma   90.00
#
_symmetry.space_group_name_H-M   'P 1'
#
loop_
_entity.id
_entity.type
_entity.pdbx_description
1 polymer ?
#
loop_
_entity_poly.entity_id
_entity_poly.type
_entity_poly.pdbx_seq_one_letter_code
_entity_poly.pdbx_strand_id
1 'polypeptide(L)'
;MPPWMTIALSVAAALVLLLLLLRWAQRGLAAARANLTEVAAGRTARRRSAAHSFGIRSKGAAQLRGAGYLALFDDELVFVQAIAKNHVRAKLGDIVGVTTPRSFLGKTQGVKLLAVEWRNGDASDQVALRVPDLDAWVQDLGGVTGSEDA
;
A
#
# COMPACT_ATOMS: atom_id res chain seq x y z
N MET A 1 -1.02 -33.81 35.17
CA MET A 1 -0.02 -32.76 34.80
C MET A 1 -0.05 -31.66 35.83
N PRO A 2 1.06 -31.22 36.33
CA PRO A 2 1.09 -30.08 37.24
C PRO A 2 0.70 -28.79 36.47
N PRO A 3 0.02 -27.83 37.11
CA PRO A 3 -0.55 -26.66 36.41
C PRO A 3 0.51 -25.76 35.75
N TRP A 4 1.72 -25.75 36.22
CA TRP A 4 2.81 -24.98 35.61
C TRP A 4 3.23 -25.53 34.23
N MET A 5 3.12 -26.86 34.01
CA MET A 5 3.42 -27.48 32.72
C MET A 5 2.41 -27.05 31.62
N THR A 6 1.13 -26.96 31.97
CA THR A 6 0.10 -26.49 31.02
C THR A 6 0.31 -25.05 30.65
N ILE A 7 0.68 -24.19 31.62
CA ILE A 7 1.02 -22.78 31.37
C ILE A 7 2.25 -22.68 30.47
N ALA A 8 3.32 -23.42 30.79
CA ALA A 8 4.54 -23.39 29.97
C ALA A 8 4.29 -23.84 28.52
N LEU A 9 3.48 -24.91 28.34
CA LEU A 9 3.12 -25.41 27.02
C LEU A 9 2.29 -24.39 26.23
N SER A 10 1.35 -23.72 26.89
CA SER A 10 0.51 -22.67 26.25
C SER A 10 1.35 -21.47 25.82
N VAL A 11 2.30 -21.02 26.66
CA VAL A 11 3.21 -19.92 26.32
C VAL A 11 4.12 -20.31 25.14
N ALA A 12 4.67 -21.52 25.15
CA ALA A 12 5.50 -22.01 24.05
C ALA A 12 4.71 -22.07 22.74
N ALA A 13 3.48 -22.59 22.77
CA ALA A 13 2.60 -22.62 21.59
C ALA A 13 2.27 -21.23 21.07
N ALA A 14 1.99 -20.28 21.95
CA ALA A 14 1.72 -18.88 21.57
C ALA A 14 2.95 -18.20 20.93
N LEU A 15 4.15 -18.46 21.47
CA LEU A 15 5.40 -17.95 20.89
C LEU A 15 5.68 -18.54 19.50
N VAL A 16 5.48 -19.84 19.33
CA VAL A 16 5.62 -20.49 18.02
C VAL A 16 4.64 -19.91 17.01
N LEU A 17 3.37 -19.75 17.40
CA LEU A 17 2.36 -19.14 16.54
C LEU A 17 2.73 -17.71 16.14
N LEU A 18 3.19 -16.91 17.10
CA LEU A 18 3.65 -15.54 16.84
C LEU A 18 4.82 -15.52 15.86
N LEU A 19 5.80 -16.39 16.03
CA LEU A 19 6.96 -16.51 15.13
C LEU A 19 6.54 -16.93 13.72
N LEU A 20 5.58 -17.86 13.59
CA LEU A 20 5.04 -18.27 12.31
C LEU A 20 4.30 -17.12 11.61
N LEU A 21 3.49 -16.36 12.34
CA LEU A 21 2.80 -15.19 11.82
C LEU A 21 3.78 -14.10 11.36
N LEU A 22 4.82 -13.83 12.14
CA LEU A 22 5.87 -12.87 11.77
C LEU A 22 6.61 -13.31 10.50
N ARG A 23 6.98 -14.58 10.42
CA ARG A 23 7.62 -15.13 9.21
C ARG A 23 6.72 -15.08 7.99
N TRP A 24 5.43 -15.36 8.16
CA TRP A 24 4.46 -15.26 7.07
C TRP A 24 4.31 -13.82 6.57
N ALA A 25 4.20 -12.84 7.48
CA ALA A 25 4.14 -11.43 7.12
C ALA A 25 5.42 -10.95 6.40
N GLN A 26 6.60 -11.36 6.87
CA GLN A 26 7.88 -11.05 6.23
C GLN A 26 7.99 -11.64 4.82
N ARG A 27 7.52 -12.88 4.62
CA ARG A 27 7.50 -13.51 3.29
C ARG A 27 6.58 -12.76 2.32
N GLY A 28 5.41 -12.30 2.79
CA GLY A 28 4.50 -11.49 1.98
C GLY A 28 5.15 -10.18 1.51
N LEU A 29 5.83 -9.47 2.42
CA LEU A 29 6.55 -8.25 2.08
C LEU A 29 7.74 -8.50 1.13
N ALA A 30 8.47 -9.58 1.34
CA ALA A 30 9.57 -9.97 0.46
C ALA A 30 9.07 -10.31 -0.96
N ALA A 31 7.95 -11.01 -1.06
CA ALA A 31 7.31 -11.32 -2.35
C ALA A 31 6.84 -10.05 -3.06
N ALA A 32 6.23 -9.10 -2.36
CA ALA A 32 5.84 -7.83 -2.96
C ALA A 32 7.04 -7.02 -3.46
N ARG A 33 8.13 -7.04 -2.70
CA ARG A 33 9.38 -6.40 -3.12
C ARG A 33 9.99 -7.07 -4.36
N ALA A 34 9.98 -8.40 -4.41
CA ALA A 34 10.46 -9.16 -5.57
C ALA A 34 9.59 -8.89 -6.81
N ASN A 35 8.26 -8.88 -6.66
CA ASN A 35 7.33 -8.55 -7.74
C ASN A 35 7.54 -7.11 -8.25
N LEU A 36 7.80 -6.15 -7.34
CA LEU A 36 8.12 -4.80 -7.76
C LEU A 36 9.43 -4.75 -8.56
N THR A 37 10.43 -5.54 -8.15
CA THR A 37 11.71 -5.64 -8.87
C THR A 37 11.53 -6.26 -10.27
N GLU A 38 10.67 -7.27 -10.39
CA GLU A 38 10.31 -7.88 -11.67
C GLU A 38 9.56 -6.90 -12.57
N VAL A 39 8.56 -6.19 -12.03
CA VAL A 39 7.83 -5.14 -12.75
C VAL A 39 8.75 -4.00 -13.17
N ALA A 40 9.75 -3.68 -12.37
CA ALA A 40 10.76 -2.69 -12.70
C ALA A 40 11.64 -3.11 -13.89
N ALA A 41 11.81 -4.42 -14.14
CA ALA A 41 12.54 -4.97 -15.29
C ALA A 41 13.87 -4.24 -15.58
N GLY A 42 14.69 -4.02 -14.56
CA GLY A 42 15.94 -3.28 -14.65
C GLY A 42 15.81 -1.75 -14.71
N ARG A 43 14.60 -1.21 -14.61
CA ARG A 43 14.31 0.23 -14.57
C ARG A 43 14.66 0.79 -13.19
N THR A 44 15.20 2.00 -13.17
CA THR A 44 15.47 2.72 -11.92
C THR A 44 14.23 3.54 -11.53
N ALA A 45 13.70 3.30 -10.34
CA ALA A 45 12.64 4.12 -9.80
C ALA A 45 13.20 5.46 -9.30
N ARG A 46 12.54 6.57 -9.62
CA ARG A 46 12.82 7.90 -9.08
C ARG A 46 12.58 7.95 -7.58
N ARG A 47 11.54 7.30 -7.12
CA ARG A 47 11.19 7.11 -5.70
C ARG A 47 10.58 5.75 -5.47
N ARG A 48 10.89 5.14 -4.34
CA ARG A 48 10.21 3.93 -3.87
C ARG A 48 10.11 3.94 -2.35
N SER A 49 9.03 3.41 -1.82
CA SER A 49 8.84 3.21 -0.38
C SER A 49 7.87 2.08 -0.09
N ALA A 50 7.91 1.59 1.13
CA ALA A 50 6.79 0.83 1.65
C ALA A 50 5.53 1.72 1.67
N ALA A 51 4.38 1.13 1.41
CA ALA A 51 3.10 1.82 1.44
C ALA A 51 2.01 0.89 1.99
N HIS A 52 0.97 1.48 2.56
CA HIS A 52 -0.17 0.74 3.08
C HIS A 52 -1.44 1.16 2.34
N SER A 53 -2.04 0.24 1.60
CA SER A 53 -3.24 0.52 0.80
C SER A 53 -4.49 0.59 1.67
N PHE A 54 -5.31 1.60 1.43
CA PHE A 54 -6.68 1.75 1.96
C PHE A 54 -7.72 1.23 0.99
N GLY A 55 -7.35 0.97 -0.23
CA GLY A 55 -8.19 0.40 -1.27
C GLY A 55 -8.10 1.16 -2.59
N ILE A 56 -8.79 0.62 -3.58
CA ILE A 56 -8.98 1.17 -4.92
C ILE A 56 -10.46 1.47 -5.09
N ARG A 57 -10.80 2.66 -5.57
CA ARG A 57 -12.20 3.12 -5.66
C ARG A 57 -13.09 2.14 -6.41
N SER A 58 -12.67 1.67 -7.56
CA SER A 58 -13.44 0.74 -8.42
C SER A 58 -13.75 -0.60 -7.76
N LYS A 59 -12.96 -1.01 -6.76
CA LYS A 59 -13.16 -2.28 -6.03
C LYS A 59 -14.04 -2.15 -4.79
N GLY A 60 -14.49 -0.94 -4.46
CA GLY A 60 -15.41 -0.66 -3.35
C GLY A 60 -14.79 -0.74 -1.95
N ALA A 61 -15.64 -0.54 -0.94
CA ALA A 61 -15.21 -0.43 0.47
C ALA A 61 -14.83 -1.75 1.13
N ALA A 62 -15.26 -2.88 0.60
CA ALA A 62 -15.05 -4.21 1.20
C ALA A 62 -13.62 -4.75 1.06
N GLN A 63 -12.73 -4.00 0.39
CA GLN A 63 -11.33 -4.41 0.22
C GLN A 63 -10.59 -4.44 1.55
N LEU A 64 -9.71 -5.43 1.69
CA LEU A 64 -8.76 -5.48 2.80
C LEU A 64 -7.68 -4.41 2.60
N ARG A 65 -7.35 -3.72 3.70
CA ARG A 65 -6.14 -2.90 3.76
C ARG A 65 -4.93 -3.81 3.64
N GLY A 66 -3.86 -3.33 3.05
CA GLY A 66 -2.69 -4.17 2.91
C GLY A 66 -1.39 -3.39 2.71
N ALA A 67 -0.35 -3.94 3.31
CA ALA A 67 1.01 -3.47 3.09
C ALA A 67 1.49 -3.86 1.69
N GLY A 68 2.36 -3.03 1.12
CA GLY A 68 2.98 -3.24 -0.17
C GLY A 68 4.11 -2.27 -0.42
N TYR A 69 4.48 -2.15 -1.67
CA TYR A 69 5.52 -1.24 -2.12
C TYR A 69 5.00 -0.34 -3.24
N LEU A 70 5.35 0.93 -3.13
CA LEU A 70 5.06 1.97 -4.12
C LEU A 70 6.35 2.40 -4.79
N ALA A 71 6.34 2.51 -6.11
CA ALA A 71 7.45 3.00 -6.90
C ALA A 71 6.98 3.98 -7.96
N LEU A 72 7.70 5.07 -8.12
CA LEU A 72 7.53 6.06 -9.16
C LEU A 72 8.65 5.91 -10.17
N PHE A 73 8.30 5.62 -11.41
CA PHE A 73 9.20 5.61 -12.56
C PHE A 73 9.02 6.89 -13.38
N ASP A 74 9.78 7.05 -14.44
CA ASP A 74 9.72 8.24 -15.30
C ASP A 74 8.40 8.33 -16.09
N ASP A 75 7.72 7.22 -16.29
CA ASP A 75 6.51 7.09 -17.11
C ASP A 75 5.28 6.59 -16.35
N GLU A 76 5.44 5.96 -15.18
CA GLU A 76 4.33 5.37 -14.44
C GLU A 76 4.55 5.31 -12.93
N LEU A 77 3.43 5.28 -12.21
CA LEU A 77 3.34 4.95 -10.80
C LEU A 77 2.88 3.50 -10.65
N VAL A 78 3.59 2.72 -9.85
CA VAL A 78 3.28 1.30 -9.61
C VAL A 78 3.15 1.04 -8.12
N PHE A 79 2.05 0.40 -7.72
CA PHE A 79 1.86 -0.12 -6.37
C PHE A 79 1.63 -1.63 -6.42
N VAL A 80 2.35 -2.37 -5.61
CA VAL A 80 2.24 -3.84 -5.49
C VAL A 80 1.89 -4.18 -4.05
N GLN A 81 0.71 -4.77 -3.84
CA GLN A 81 0.27 -5.21 -2.51
C GLN A 81 0.84 -6.60 -2.20
N ALA A 82 1.26 -6.82 -0.94
CA ALA A 82 1.94 -8.04 -0.53
C ALA A 82 1.03 -9.28 -0.54
N ILE A 83 -0.21 -9.16 -0.09
CA ILE A 83 -1.06 -10.33 0.19
C ILE A 83 -2.19 -10.49 -0.83
N ALA A 84 -2.84 -9.43 -1.23
CA ALA A 84 -4.06 -9.49 -2.04
C ALA A 84 -3.82 -9.47 -3.55
N LYS A 85 -2.58 -9.56 -4.02
CA LYS A 85 -2.19 -9.45 -5.44
C LYS A 85 -2.81 -8.24 -6.16
N ASN A 86 -3.18 -7.22 -5.41
CA ASN A 86 -3.67 -5.97 -5.96
C ASN A 86 -2.48 -5.17 -6.48
N HIS A 87 -2.46 -4.95 -7.77
CA HIS A 87 -1.47 -4.12 -8.43
C HIS A 87 -2.17 -2.90 -8.99
N VAL A 88 -1.57 -1.74 -8.81
CA VAL A 88 -1.97 -0.50 -9.47
C VAL A 88 -0.84 -0.08 -10.39
N ARG A 89 -1.17 0.19 -11.64
CA ARG A 89 -0.26 0.80 -12.61
C ARG A 89 -0.96 1.98 -13.23
N ALA A 90 -0.47 3.17 -12.97
CA ALA A 90 -1.00 4.41 -13.53
C ALA A 90 0.10 5.10 -14.31
N LYS A 91 -0.09 5.29 -15.62
CA LYS A 91 0.82 6.11 -16.43
C LYS A 91 0.76 7.55 -15.92
N LEU A 92 1.90 8.23 -15.85
CA LEU A 92 1.93 9.61 -15.35
C LEU A 92 1.06 10.55 -16.19
N GLY A 93 1.00 10.32 -17.51
CA GLY A 93 0.12 11.09 -18.41
C GLY A 93 -1.39 10.87 -18.18
N ASP A 94 -1.76 9.80 -17.49
CA ASP A 94 -3.15 9.49 -17.16
C ASP A 94 -3.55 9.97 -15.76
N ILE A 95 -2.60 10.39 -14.92
CA ILE A 95 -2.89 10.94 -13.60
C ILE A 95 -3.60 12.27 -13.76
N VAL A 96 -4.81 12.36 -13.20
CA VAL A 96 -5.67 13.54 -13.27
C VAL A 96 -5.76 14.29 -11.95
N GLY A 97 -5.38 13.66 -10.84
CA GLY A 97 -5.41 14.30 -9.53
C GLY A 97 -4.55 13.59 -8.50
N VAL A 98 -3.96 14.40 -7.62
CA VAL A 98 -3.25 13.96 -6.43
C VAL A 98 -3.77 14.76 -5.25
N THR A 99 -4.33 14.09 -4.26
CA THR A 99 -4.93 14.72 -3.07
C THR A 99 -4.43 14.05 -1.79
N THR A 100 -4.64 14.70 -0.66
CA THR A 100 -4.17 14.19 0.64
C THR A 100 -5.30 14.07 1.66
N PRO A 101 -6.33 13.23 1.40
CA PRO A 101 -7.45 13.04 2.30
C PRO A 101 -7.02 12.34 3.60
N ARG A 102 -7.83 12.51 4.67
CA ARG A 102 -7.67 11.78 5.93
C ARG A 102 -8.48 10.48 5.99
N SER A 103 -9.40 10.30 5.06
CA SER A 103 -10.23 9.10 4.94
C SER A 103 -10.39 8.68 3.49
N PHE A 104 -10.62 7.40 3.27
CA PHE A 104 -10.88 6.86 1.94
C PHE A 104 -11.78 5.62 2.04
N LEU A 105 -12.87 5.59 1.27
CA LEU A 105 -13.86 4.51 1.27
C LEU A 105 -14.36 4.18 2.70
N GLY A 106 -14.63 5.21 3.51
CA GLY A 106 -15.09 5.07 4.89
C GLY A 106 -14.01 4.60 5.89
N LYS A 107 -12.75 4.52 5.47
CA LYS A 107 -11.62 4.09 6.30
C LYS A 107 -10.73 5.27 6.64
N THR A 108 -10.37 5.39 7.92
CA THR A 108 -9.44 6.43 8.40
C THR A 108 -8.43 5.85 9.39
N GLN A 109 -7.28 6.50 9.53
CA GLN A 109 -6.31 6.28 10.61
C GLN A 109 -5.88 7.59 11.27
N GLY A 110 -6.61 8.69 11.01
CA GLY A 110 -6.29 10.00 11.55
C GLY A 110 -5.07 10.69 10.90
N VAL A 111 -4.45 10.06 9.91
CA VAL A 111 -3.31 10.61 9.17
C VAL A 111 -3.73 10.94 7.73
N LYS A 112 -3.00 11.87 7.11
CA LYS A 112 -3.20 12.17 5.69
C LYS A 112 -2.70 11.00 4.83
N LEU A 113 -3.45 10.70 3.76
CA LEU A 113 -3.15 9.66 2.79
C LEU A 113 -2.68 10.30 1.48
N LEU A 114 -1.91 9.57 0.71
CA LEU A 114 -1.66 9.89 -0.70
C LEU A 114 -2.78 9.29 -1.53
N ALA A 115 -3.65 10.09 -2.08
CA ALA A 115 -4.68 9.65 -3.00
C ALA A 115 -4.32 10.08 -4.43
N VAL A 116 -4.20 9.11 -5.32
CA VAL A 116 -3.86 9.31 -6.72
C VAL A 116 -5.03 8.85 -7.57
N GLU A 117 -5.53 9.74 -8.42
CA GLU A 117 -6.60 9.48 -9.39
C GLU A 117 -6.03 9.47 -10.79
N TRP A 118 -6.41 8.47 -11.57
CA TRP A 118 -5.98 8.34 -12.97
C TRP A 118 -7.14 7.95 -13.87
N ARG A 119 -7.01 8.28 -15.17
CA ARG A 119 -7.94 7.81 -16.20
C ARG A 119 -7.77 6.32 -16.42
N ASN A 120 -8.90 5.62 -16.49
CA ASN A 120 -8.96 4.19 -16.77
C ASN A 120 -10.05 3.98 -17.84
N GLY A 121 -9.67 4.11 -19.11
CA GLY A 121 -10.63 4.17 -20.24
C GLY A 121 -11.47 5.43 -20.18
N ASP A 122 -12.81 5.27 -20.26
CA ASP A 122 -13.78 6.37 -20.20
C ASP A 122 -14.11 6.81 -18.76
N ALA A 123 -13.58 6.12 -17.76
CA ALA A 123 -13.77 6.42 -16.34
C ALA A 123 -12.47 6.83 -15.67
N SER A 124 -12.54 7.24 -14.41
CA SER A 124 -11.38 7.40 -13.55
C SER A 124 -11.39 6.39 -12.41
N ASP A 125 -10.20 6.03 -11.93
CA ASP A 125 -10.03 5.23 -10.73
C ASP A 125 -9.11 5.95 -9.75
N GLN A 126 -9.12 5.57 -8.50
CA GLN A 126 -8.34 6.20 -7.45
C GLN A 126 -7.85 5.17 -6.45
N VAL A 127 -6.62 5.33 -6.01
CA VAL A 127 -6.03 4.56 -4.91
C VAL A 127 -5.64 5.52 -3.79
N ALA A 128 -5.84 5.10 -2.54
CA ALA A 128 -5.33 5.83 -1.39
C ALA A 128 -4.33 4.98 -0.62
N LEU A 129 -3.20 5.58 -0.33
CA LEU A 129 -2.03 4.94 0.26
C LEU A 129 -1.53 5.75 1.46
N ARG A 130 -1.21 5.09 2.55
CA ARG A 130 -0.37 5.67 3.58
C ARG A 130 1.08 5.45 3.19
N VAL A 131 1.84 6.51 3.06
CA VAL A 131 3.25 6.51 2.67
C VAL A 131 4.09 7.29 3.69
N PRO A 132 5.37 6.96 3.87
CA PRO A 132 6.31 7.86 4.53
C PRO A 132 6.59 9.04 3.59
N ASP A 133 6.98 10.19 4.15
CA ASP A 133 7.34 11.39 3.38
C ASP A 133 6.27 11.82 2.36
N LEU A 134 5.02 11.94 2.83
CA LEU A 134 3.87 12.27 1.99
C LEU A 134 4.12 13.50 1.09
N ASP A 135 4.71 14.56 1.66
CA ASP A 135 4.96 15.81 0.93
C ASP A 135 5.93 15.61 -0.24
N ALA A 136 6.94 14.76 -0.06
CA ALA A 136 7.87 14.40 -1.11
C ALA A 136 7.20 13.60 -2.23
N TRP A 137 6.28 12.70 -1.90
CA TRP A 137 5.48 11.97 -2.90
C TRP A 137 4.57 12.92 -3.69
N VAL A 138 3.90 13.85 -3.00
CA VAL A 138 3.05 14.86 -3.62
C VAL A 138 3.85 15.74 -4.58
N GLN A 139 5.03 16.19 -4.15
CA GLN A 139 5.92 17.00 -4.97
C GLN A 139 6.38 16.25 -6.23
N ASP A 140 6.80 15.01 -6.10
CA ASP A 140 7.27 14.19 -7.23
C ASP A 140 6.16 13.86 -8.23
N LEU A 141 4.91 13.80 -7.79
CA LEU A 141 3.74 13.57 -8.64
C LEU A 141 3.18 14.86 -9.27
N GLY A 142 3.85 16.01 -9.09
CA GLY A 142 3.50 17.26 -9.76
C GLY A 142 2.53 18.16 -8.99
N GLY A 143 2.37 17.94 -7.70
CA GLY A 143 1.59 18.79 -6.81
C GLY A 143 0.13 18.37 -6.64
N VAL A 144 -0.50 18.94 -5.62
CA VAL A 144 -1.89 18.68 -5.22
C VAL A 144 -2.83 19.48 -6.11
N THR A 145 -3.69 18.81 -6.84
CA THR A 145 -4.85 19.45 -7.46
C THR A 145 -6.03 19.34 -6.50
N GLY A 146 -6.21 20.35 -5.66
CA GLY A 146 -7.35 20.50 -4.76
C GLY A 146 -7.08 19.99 -3.35
N SER A 147 -6.95 20.91 -2.42
CA SER A 147 -7.16 20.66 -1.00
C SER A 147 -8.66 20.59 -0.76
N GLU A 148 -9.22 19.40 -0.71
CA GLU A 148 -10.49 19.23 -0.02
C GLU A 148 -10.19 19.16 1.47
N ASP A 149 -10.21 20.33 2.10
CA ASP A 149 -10.44 20.46 3.52
C ASP A 149 -11.90 20.07 3.77
N ALA A 150 -12.09 18.89 4.21
CA ALA A 150 -13.32 18.42 4.82
C ALA A 150 -13.02 17.68 6.11
#